data_439496fd76bbfcd456858954363e9b3b
#
_entry.id   439496fd76bbfcd456858954363e9b3b
#
_cell.length_a   1.000
_cell.length_b   1.000
_cell.length_c   1.000
_cell.angle_alpha   90.00
_cell.angle_beta   90.00
_cell.angle_gamma   90.00
#
_symmetry.space_group_name_H-M   'P 1'
#
loop_
_entity.id
_entity.type
_entity.pdbx_description
1 polymer ?
#
loop_
_entity_poly.entity_id
_entity_poly.type
_entity_poly.pdbx_seq_one_letter_code
_entity_poly.pdbx_strand_id
1 'polypeptide(L)'
;MKKIGFLSFGHWSPTHGSQVKTAGDVLTQSIELAVAAEELGLDGAYFRVHHFARQLGSPFPLLAAVGARTSKIEIGTGVIDMRYENPFYMAEDAGAADLIAGGRLQLGISRGSPEQVIDGWKYFGYRPAEGETPADMARRHTEAFLDLLEGKGFAEPNPRPMFPNPPGLLRLEPHSEGL
;
A
#
# COMPACT_ATOMS: atom_id res chain seq x y z
N MET A 1 16.87 10.99 19.23
CA MET A 1 16.81 12.00 18.15
C MET A 1 15.42 11.90 17.52
N LYS A 2 14.83 12.99 17.03
CA LYS A 2 13.55 12.91 16.31
C LYS A 2 13.82 12.40 14.92
N LYS A 3 12.95 11.50 14.41
CA LYS A 3 12.98 11.04 13.03
C LYS A 3 12.46 12.14 12.11
N ILE A 4 13.06 12.29 10.93
CA ILE A 4 12.67 13.24 9.88
C ILE A 4 12.42 12.48 8.60
N GLY A 5 11.28 12.68 7.98
CA GLY A 5 10.90 12.11 6.70
C GLY A 5 10.18 13.12 5.83
N PHE A 6 9.83 12.71 4.62
CA PHE A 6 8.99 13.49 3.71
C PHE A 6 7.70 12.74 3.36
N LEU A 7 6.69 13.50 2.97
CA LEU A 7 5.47 13.00 2.34
C LEU A 7 5.35 13.63 0.95
N SER A 8 5.43 12.80 -0.09
CA SER A 8 5.19 13.23 -1.47
C SER A 8 3.73 13.00 -1.86
N PHE A 9 3.12 14.01 -2.48
CA PHE A 9 1.78 13.91 -3.09
C PHE A 9 1.81 13.28 -4.48
N GLY A 10 2.99 13.18 -5.10
CA GLY A 10 3.17 12.55 -6.39
C GLY A 10 2.36 13.19 -7.52
N HIS A 11 2.21 14.52 -7.52
CA HIS A 11 1.50 15.24 -8.56
C HIS A 11 2.29 15.27 -9.87
N TRP A 12 1.59 15.12 -10.97
CA TRP A 12 2.13 15.34 -12.29
C TRP A 12 1.20 16.23 -13.13
N SER A 13 1.80 17.06 -13.99
CA SER A 13 1.05 18.01 -14.82
C SER A 13 1.77 18.28 -16.14
N PRO A 14 1.06 18.24 -17.27
CA PRO A 14 1.64 18.59 -18.56
C PRO A 14 1.85 20.10 -18.75
N THR A 15 1.61 20.92 -17.72
CA THR A 15 1.74 22.38 -17.81
C THR A 15 3.19 22.81 -18.04
N HIS A 16 3.35 23.98 -18.69
CA HIS A 16 4.66 24.59 -18.89
C HIS A 16 5.34 24.85 -17.53
N GLY A 17 6.63 24.56 -17.46
CA GLY A 17 7.43 24.70 -16.22
C GLY A 17 7.44 23.49 -15.29
N SER A 18 6.50 22.54 -15.44
CA SER A 18 6.58 21.28 -14.69
C SER A 18 7.70 20.39 -15.23
N GLN A 19 8.53 19.83 -14.35
CA GLN A 19 9.53 18.82 -14.69
C GLN A 19 8.89 17.41 -14.71
N VAL A 20 7.75 17.21 -14.03
CA VAL A 20 7.01 15.96 -13.93
C VAL A 20 5.72 16.10 -14.74
N LYS A 21 5.73 15.63 -15.97
CA LYS A 21 4.66 15.86 -16.96
C LYS A 21 3.72 14.67 -17.13
N THR A 22 4.20 13.47 -16.85
CA THR A 22 3.49 12.20 -17.03
C THR A 22 3.43 11.40 -15.74
N ALA A 23 2.54 10.41 -15.70
CA ALA A 23 2.50 9.44 -14.61
C ALA A 23 3.80 8.63 -14.49
N GLY A 24 4.46 8.33 -15.62
CA GLY A 24 5.75 7.65 -15.63
C GLY A 24 6.84 8.49 -14.98
N ASP A 25 6.90 9.80 -15.29
CA ASP A 25 7.88 10.70 -14.70
C ASP A 25 7.75 10.75 -13.18
N VAL A 26 6.52 10.84 -12.64
CA VAL A 26 6.32 10.93 -11.18
C VAL A 26 6.69 9.64 -10.47
N LEU A 27 6.43 8.48 -11.07
CA LEU A 27 6.82 7.19 -10.50
C LEU A 27 8.35 7.07 -10.42
N THR A 28 9.05 7.37 -11.51
CA THR A 28 10.52 7.37 -11.54
C THR A 28 11.10 8.38 -10.56
N GLN A 29 10.59 9.63 -10.57
CA GLN A 29 11.04 10.66 -9.64
C GLN A 29 10.79 10.30 -8.18
N SER A 30 9.70 9.62 -7.86
CA SER A 30 9.41 9.17 -6.49
C SER A 30 10.44 8.18 -5.99
N ILE A 31 10.91 7.28 -6.84
CA ILE A 31 11.98 6.33 -6.51
C ILE A 31 13.30 7.09 -6.28
N GLU A 32 13.66 7.98 -7.20
CA GLU A 32 14.90 8.78 -7.09
C GLU A 32 14.89 9.69 -5.86
N LEU A 33 13.73 10.27 -5.52
CA LEU A 33 13.56 11.10 -4.33
C LEU A 33 13.80 10.31 -3.05
N ALA A 34 13.31 9.08 -2.95
CA ALA A 34 13.54 8.22 -1.79
C ALA A 34 15.02 7.82 -1.65
N VAL A 35 15.69 7.52 -2.76
CA VAL A 35 17.13 7.24 -2.78
C VAL A 35 17.92 8.46 -2.31
N ALA A 36 17.65 9.63 -2.88
CA ALA A 36 18.33 10.87 -2.48
C ALA A 36 18.05 11.24 -1.01
N ALA A 37 16.83 11.01 -0.51
CA ALA A 37 16.49 11.23 0.89
C ALA A 37 17.31 10.31 1.82
N GLU A 38 17.46 9.03 1.46
CA GLU A 38 18.31 8.11 2.22
C GLU A 38 19.77 8.55 2.22
N GLU A 39 20.30 8.97 1.07
CA GLU A 39 21.68 9.50 0.95
C GLU A 39 21.91 10.75 1.82
N LEU A 40 20.88 11.58 1.99
CA LEU A 40 20.91 12.76 2.85
C LEU A 40 20.66 12.44 4.34
N GLY A 41 20.38 11.17 4.67
CA GLY A 41 20.17 10.72 6.04
C GLY A 41 18.77 10.98 6.60
N LEU A 42 17.73 11.09 5.74
CA LEU A 42 16.36 11.12 6.19
C LEU A 42 15.92 9.73 6.66
N ASP A 43 14.99 9.70 7.62
CA ASP A 43 14.51 8.47 8.24
C ASP A 43 13.30 7.86 7.52
N GLY A 44 12.52 8.64 6.76
CA GLY A 44 11.28 8.16 6.15
C GLY A 44 10.94 8.79 4.79
N ALA A 45 10.42 7.96 3.88
CA ALA A 45 9.89 8.35 2.58
C ALA A 45 8.45 7.86 2.44
N TYR A 46 7.50 8.78 2.48
CA TYR A 46 6.08 8.45 2.45
C TYR A 46 5.41 9.02 1.21
N PHE A 47 4.46 8.25 0.66
CA PHE A 47 3.75 8.59 -0.56
C PHE A 47 2.25 8.62 -0.31
N ARG A 48 1.60 9.70 -0.75
CA ARG A 48 0.15 9.80 -0.71
C ARG A 48 -0.47 8.90 -1.77
N VAL A 49 -1.57 8.23 -1.40
CA VAL A 49 -2.36 7.42 -2.33
C VAL A 49 -3.68 8.14 -2.62
N HIS A 50 -3.99 8.35 -3.90
CA HIS A 50 -5.22 9.00 -4.34
C HIS A 50 -5.70 8.42 -5.67
N HIS A 51 -6.94 7.93 -5.67
CA HIS A 51 -7.57 7.41 -6.88
C HIS A 51 -8.21 8.53 -7.70
N PHE A 52 -8.36 8.31 -9.02
CA PHE A 52 -8.97 9.25 -9.97
C PHE A 52 -8.29 10.64 -10.06
N ALA A 53 -7.14 10.81 -9.46
CA ALA A 53 -6.36 12.04 -9.49
C ALA A 53 -5.07 11.85 -10.31
N ARG A 54 -4.48 12.96 -10.76
CA ARG A 54 -3.12 12.96 -11.34
C ARG A 54 -2.08 12.87 -10.24
N GLN A 55 -2.12 11.75 -9.51
CA GLN A 55 -1.29 11.40 -8.36
C GLN A 55 -0.97 9.90 -8.37
N LEU A 56 -0.36 9.41 -7.31
CA LEU A 56 -0.02 8.01 -7.12
C LEU A 56 -1.25 7.23 -6.65
N GLY A 57 -1.76 6.30 -7.46
CA GLY A 57 -2.96 5.52 -7.15
C GLY A 57 -2.68 4.07 -6.76
N SER A 58 -1.45 3.57 -7.01
CA SER A 58 -1.07 2.17 -6.75
C SER A 58 0.21 2.15 -5.93
N PRO A 59 0.14 2.00 -4.59
CA PRO A 59 1.28 2.15 -3.72
C PRO A 59 2.29 1.01 -3.80
N PHE A 60 1.87 -0.25 -3.82
CA PHE A 60 2.75 -1.39 -3.61
C PHE A 60 3.82 -1.59 -4.68
N PRO A 61 3.57 -1.45 -5.99
CA PRO A 61 4.63 -1.50 -6.99
C PRO A 61 5.69 -0.41 -6.79
N LEU A 62 5.27 0.80 -6.38
CA LEU A 62 6.20 1.89 -6.08
C LEU A 62 7.02 1.59 -4.83
N LEU A 63 6.38 1.15 -3.74
CA LEU A 63 7.05 0.82 -2.48
C LEU A 63 8.04 -0.33 -2.65
N ALA A 64 7.69 -1.38 -3.40
CA ALA A 64 8.61 -2.46 -3.74
C ALA A 64 9.83 -1.96 -4.53
N ALA A 65 9.61 -1.08 -5.52
CA ALA A 65 10.71 -0.50 -6.31
C ALA A 65 11.61 0.40 -5.44
N VAL A 66 11.04 1.23 -4.56
CA VAL A 66 11.80 2.03 -3.59
C VAL A 66 12.55 1.12 -2.61
N GLY A 67 11.89 0.09 -2.09
CA GLY A 67 12.50 -0.88 -1.18
C GLY A 67 13.72 -1.57 -1.77
N ALA A 68 13.65 -1.96 -3.05
CA ALA A 68 14.76 -2.57 -3.78
C ALA A 68 15.93 -1.61 -4.07
N ARG A 69 15.69 -0.30 -4.05
CA ARG A 69 16.69 0.75 -4.36
C ARG A 69 17.28 1.41 -3.12
N THR A 70 16.71 1.17 -1.95
CA THR A 70 17.11 1.74 -0.66
C THR A 70 17.46 0.62 0.34
N SER A 71 18.10 0.96 1.45
CA SER A 71 18.59 -0.02 2.42
C SER A 71 18.29 0.30 3.89
N LYS A 72 17.90 1.53 4.22
CA LYS A 72 17.75 2.00 5.60
C LYS A 72 16.48 2.81 5.84
N ILE A 73 16.09 3.64 4.87
CA ILE A 73 14.96 4.55 5.02
C ILE A 73 13.65 3.78 5.18
N GLU A 74 12.83 4.17 6.16
CA GLU A 74 11.45 3.67 6.25
C GLU A 74 10.66 4.14 5.03
N ILE A 75 9.85 3.26 4.46
CA ILE A 75 9.05 3.58 3.28
C ILE A 75 7.58 3.29 3.57
N GLY A 76 6.69 4.12 3.06
CA GLY A 76 5.29 3.90 3.41
C GLY A 76 4.29 4.77 2.67
N THR A 77 3.08 4.73 3.18
CA THR A 77 1.94 5.46 2.63
C THR A 77 1.40 6.52 3.59
N GLY A 78 0.95 7.61 3.05
CA GLY A 78 0.31 8.65 3.82
C GLY A 78 -0.91 9.22 3.10
N VAL A 79 -1.99 8.49 3.00
CA VAL A 79 -2.39 7.17 3.51
C VAL A 79 -3.15 6.38 2.44
N ILE A 80 -3.38 5.08 2.67
CA ILE A 80 -4.29 4.24 1.86
C ILE A 80 -5.72 4.43 2.36
N ASP A 81 -6.67 4.57 1.45
CA ASP A 81 -8.09 4.60 1.76
C ASP A 81 -8.67 3.19 1.68
N MET A 82 -8.98 2.61 2.83
CA MET A 82 -9.47 1.22 2.95
C MET A 82 -10.82 0.94 2.29
N ARG A 83 -11.51 1.97 1.81
CA ARG A 83 -12.73 1.77 0.99
C ARG A 83 -12.43 1.21 -0.40
N TYR A 84 -11.20 1.39 -0.89
CA TYR A 84 -10.76 0.98 -2.23
C TYR A 84 -10.00 -0.33 -2.24
N GLU A 85 -9.63 -0.87 -1.07
CA GLU A 85 -8.71 -2.00 -0.97
C GLU A 85 -9.45 -3.34 -0.79
N ASN A 86 -8.93 -4.35 -1.47
CA ASN A 86 -9.23 -5.73 -1.11
C ASN A 86 -8.24 -6.16 -0.02
N PRO A 87 -8.68 -6.47 1.20
CA PRO A 87 -7.77 -6.76 2.30
C PRO A 87 -6.85 -7.96 2.04
N PHE A 88 -7.30 -8.95 1.24
CA PHE A 88 -6.49 -10.13 0.90
C PHE A 88 -5.37 -9.78 -0.07
N TYR A 89 -5.68 -9.12 -1.20
CA TYR A 89 -4.65 -8.65 -2.12
C TYR A 89 -3.70 -7.65 -1.46
N MET A 90 -4.25 -6.77 -0.63
CA MET A 90 -3.43 -5.80 0.11
C MET A 90 -2.44 -6.49 1.05
N ALA A 91 -2.82 -7.59 1.71
CA ALA A 91 -1.93 -8.34 2.60
C ALA A 91 -0.81 -9.04 1.81
N GLU A 92 -1.11 -9.64 0.66
CA GLU A 92 -0.10 -10.26 -0.22
C GLU A 92 0.86 -9.21 -0.79
N ASP A 93 0.34 -8.11 -1.32
CA ASP A 93 1.14 -7.03 -1.91
C ASP A 93 2.01 -6.34 -0.85
N ALA A 94 1.46 -6.08 0.33
CA ALA A 94 2.18 -5.48 1.44
C ALA A 94 3.28 -6.41 1.97
N GLY A 95 2.97 -7.69 2.14
CA GLY A 95 3.95 -8.70 2.56
C GLY A 95 5.10 -8.81 1.56
N ALA A 96 4.80 -8.87 0.25
CA ALA A 96 5.81 -8.89 -0.80
C ALA A 96 6.68 -7.62 -0.79
N ALA A 97 6.06 -6.44 -0.70
CA ALA A 97 6.78 -5.17 -0.67
C ALA A 97 7.67 -5.04 0.56
N ASP A 98 7.20 -5.48 1.73
CA ASP A 98 7.97 -5.43 2.97
C ASP A 98 9.18 -6.39 2.94
N LEU A 99 8.99 -7.61 2.46
CA LEU A 99 10.09 -8.57 2.27
C LEU A 99 11.15 -8.03 1.31
N ILE A 100 10.76 -7.43 0.19
CA ILE A 100 11.69 -6.75 -0.74
C ILE A 100 12.42 -5.60 -0.04
N ALA A 101 11.71 -4.85 0.79
CA ALA A 101 12.27 -3.73 1.56
C ALA A 101 13.08 -4.16 2.79
N GLY A 102 13.09 -5.44 3.15
CA GLY A 102 13.79 -5.94 4.33
C GLY A 102 13.20 -5.47 5.66
N GLY A 103 11.86 -5.45 5.76
CA GLY A 103 11.13 -5.11 6.99
C GLY A 103 11.05 -3.60 7.27
N ARG A 104 11.03 -2.74 6.24
CA ARG A 104 11.02 -1.28 6.38
C ARG A 104 9.72 -0.61 5.96
N LEU A 105 8.70 -1.41 5.64
CA LEU A 105 7.41 -0.89 5.20
C LEU A 105 6.59 -0.36 6.40
N GLN A 106 6.03 0.83 6.24
CA GLN A 106 5.16 1.48 7.22
C GLN A 106 3.88 1.94 6.53
N LEU A 107 2.80 1.20 6.71
CA LEU A 107 1.54 1.50 6.04
C LEU A 107 0.67 2.44 6.87
N GLY A 108 0.47 3.65 6.37
CA GLY A 108 -0.58 4.53 6.85
C GLY A 108 -1.90 4.18 6.15
N ILE A 109 -2.93 3.91 6.91
CA ILE A 109 -4.27 3.55 6.43
C ILE A 109 -5.33 4.50 6.98
N SER A 110 -6.45 4.63 6.29
CA SER A 110 -7.56 5.48 6.72
C SER A 110 -8.92 4.90 6.32
N ARG A 111 -9.96 5.43 6.95
CA ARG A 111 -11.36 5.15 6.57
C ARG A 111 -11.86 6.01 5.40
N GLY A 112 -10.96 6.77 4.79
CA GLY A 112 -11.23 7.63 3.65
C GLY A 112 -11.26 9.12 3.93
N SER A 113 -11.00 9.86 2.87
CA SER A 113 -11.09 11.32 2.80
C SER A 113 -12.01 11.71 1.62
N PRO A 114 -12.38 12.99 1.49
CA PRO A 114 -13.04 13.45 0.28
C PRO A 114 -12.20 13.15 -0.96
N GLU A 115 -12.85 12.51 -1.94
CA GLU A 115 -12.25 12.13 -3.22
C GLU A 115 -12.79 13.02 -4.35
N GLN A 116 -12.12 13.00 -5.50
CA GLN A 116 -12.58 13.73 -6.69
C GLN A 116 -13.83 13.10 -7.33
N VAL A 117 -14.08 11.82 -7.03
CA VAL A 117 -15.22 11.07 -7.54
C VAL A 117 -16.12 10.65 -6.41
N ILE A 118 -17.41 10.93 -6.53
CA ILE A 118 -18.41 10.50 -5.55
C ILE A 118 -18.48 8.96 -5.56
N ASP A 119 -18.32 8.37 -4.38
CA ASP A 119 -18.37 6.92 -4.17
C ASP A 119 -17.46 6.15 -5.13
N GLY A 120 -16.25 6.65 -5.37
CA GLY A 120 -15.29 6.08 -6.33
C GLY A 120 -14.97 4.60 -6.09
N TRP A 121 -15.03 4.13 -4.85
CA TRP A 121 -14.84 2.74 -4.45
C TRP A 121 -15.82 1.77 -5.15
N LYS A 122 -16.97 2.24 -5.64
CA LYS A 122 -17.92 1.43 -6.44
C LYS A 122 -17.30 0.90 -7.74
N TYR A 123 -16.39 1.66 -8.34
CA TYR A 123 -15.69 1.29 -9.57
C TYR A 123 -14.65 0.18 -9.34
N PHE A 124 -14.21 0.02 -8.09
CA PHE A 124 -13.34 -1.08 -7.66
C PHE A 124 -14.11 -2.33 -7.23
N GLY A 125 -15.44 -2.30 -7.37
CA GLY A 125 -16.31 -3.43 -7.06
C GLY A 125 -16.79 -3.50 -5.62
N TYR A 126 -16.48 -2.50 -4.79
CA TYR A 126 -16.87 -2.49 -3.39
C TYR A 126 -18.19 -1.78 -3.15
N ARG A 127 -18.92 -2.25 -2.16
CA ARG A 127 -20.15 -1.64 -1.67
C ARG A 127 -20.28 -1.89 -0.17
N PRO A 128 -20.75 -0.90 0.59
CA PRO A 128 -21.19 -1.16 1.97
C PRO A 128 -22.27 -2.26 1.97
N ALA A 129 -22.26 -3.11 2.99
CA ALA A 129 -23.32 -4.07 3.22
C ALA A 129 -24.63 -3.35 3.60
N GLU A 130 -25.74 -4.08 3.66
CA GLU A 130 -27.02 -3.50 4.08
C GLU A 130 -26.90 -2.93 5.51
N GLY A 131 -27.22 -1.65 5.66
CA GLY A 131 -27.10 -0.92 6.93
C GLY A 131 -25.69 -0.40 7.25
N GLU A 132 -24.67 -0.72 6.45
CA GLU A 132 -23.31 -0.17 6.60
C GLU A 132 -23.18 1.21 5.94
N THR A 133 -22.38 2.07 6.56
CA THR A 133 -21.84 3.27 5.92
C THR A 133 -20.55 2.94 5.16
N PRO A 134 -20.07 3.80 4.25
CA PRO A 134 -18.74 3.63 3.64
C PRO A 134 -17.59 3.58 4.66
N ALA A 135 -17.75 4.23 5.81
CA ALA A 135 -16.76 4.20 6.90
C ALA A 135 -16.77 2.84 7.64
N ASP A 136 -17.93 2.20 7.77
CA ASP A 136 -18.04 0.85 8.35
C ASP A 136 -17.41 -0.19 7.42
N MET A 137 -17.63 -0.06 6.10
CA MET A 137 -16.96 -0.88 5.10
C MET A 137 -15.44 -0.76 5.20
N ALA A 138 -14.91 0.48 5.30
CA ALA A 138 -13.48 0.70 5.47
C ALA A 138 -12.95 0.07 6.76
N ARG A 139 -13.71 0.13 7.85
CA ARG A 139 -13.35 -0.53 9.11
C ARG A 139 -13.27 -2.05 8.94
N ARG A 140 -14.28 -2.65 8.35
CA ARG A 140 -14.32 -4.10 8.08
C ARG A 140 -13.14 -4.56 7.22
N HIS A 141 -12.79 -3.78 6.18
CA HIS A 141 -11.60 -4.08 5.36
C HIS A 141 -10.30 -3.93 6.18
N THR A 142 -10.24 -2.93 7.08
CA THR A 142 -9.09 -2.74 7.96
C THR A 142 -8.91 -3.90 8.94
N GLU A 143 -10.01 -4.30 9.62
CA GLU A 143 -9.99 -5.42 10.57
C GLU A 143 -9.55 -6.71 9.88
N ALA A 144 -10.13 -7.02 8.70
CA ALA A 144 -9.71 -8.18 7.91
C ALA A 144 -8.23 -8.11 7.50
N PHE A 145 -7.74 -6.94 7.09
CA PHE A 145 -6.33 -6.76 6.75
C PHE A 145 -5.41 -7.01 7.95
N LEU A 146 -5.74 -6.46 9.12
CA LEU A 146 -4.95 -6.64 10.34
C LEU A 146 -4.93 -8.11 10.79
N ASP A 147 -6.06 -8.81 10.71
CA ASP A 147 -6.13 -10.25 11.00
C ASP A 147 -5.22 -11.07 10.08
N LEU A 148 -5.16 -10.70 8.79
CA LEU A 148 -4.28 -11.36 7.82
C LEU A 148 -2.80 -11.12 8.11
N LEU A 149 -2.44 -9.92 8.59
CA LEU A 149 -1.06 -9.59 8.99
C LEU A 149 -0.58 -10.38 10.22
N GLU A 150 -1.48 -10.90 11.05
CA GLU A 150 -1.09 -11.81 12.15
C GLU A 150 -0.56 -13.17 11.67
N GLY A 151 -0.68 -13.48 10.37
CA GLY A 151 -0.15 -14.70 9.77
C GLY A 151 -0.87 -15.99 10.18
N LYS A 152 -2.04 -15.88 10.79
CA LYS A 152 -2.86 -17.04 11.15
C LYS A 152 -3.43 -17.72 9.90
N GLY A 153 -3.43 -19.04 9.90
CA GLY A 153 -4.12 -19.82 8.89
C GLY A 153 -5.64 -19.67 9.02
N PHE A 154 -6.33 -19.49 7.89
CA PHE A 154 -7.79 -19.30 7.87
C PHE A 154 -8.49 -20.08 6.73
N ALA A 155 -7.76 -20.51 5.70
CA ALA A 155 -8.31 -21.21 4.56
C ALA A 155 -8.11 -22.72 4.67
N GLU A 156 -9.17 -23.50 4.46
CA GLU A 156 -9.06 -24.96 4.42
C GLU A 156 -8.27 -25.40 3.18
N PRO A 157 -7.28 -26.31 3.34
CA PRO A 157 -6.52 -26.83 2.22
C PRO A 157 -7.41 -27.70 1.33
N ASN A 158 -7.16 -27.66 0.01
CA ASN A 158 -7.83 -28.57 -0.91
C ASN A 158 -7.44 -30.03 -0.56
N PRO A 159 -8.42 -30.96 -0.41
CA PRO A 159 -8.13 -32.37 -0.12
C PRO A 159 -7.36 -33.08 -1.23
N ARG A 160 -7.27 -32.49 -2.43
CA ARG A 160 -6.47 -32.98 -3.55
C ARG A 160 -5.40 -31.93 -3.93
N PRO A 161 -4.41 -31.70 -3.08
CA PRO A 161 -3.41 -30.68 -3.34
C PRO A 161 -2.55 -31.07 -4.54
N MET A 162 -2.30 -30.12 -5.45
CA MET A 162 -1.33 -30.29 -6.52
C MET A 162 0.11 -30.13 -6.03
N PHE A 163 0.28 -29.47 -4.88
CA PHE A 163 1.55 -29.25 -4.19
C PHE A 163 1.42 -29.67 -2.74
N PRO A 164 2.51 -30.14 -2.09
CA PRO A 164 2.49 -30.43 -0.67
C PRO A 164 2.21 -29.16 0.13
N ASN A 165 1.12 -29.17 0.89
CA ASN A 165 0.77 -28.12 1.82
C ASN A 165 1.16 -28.53 3.25
N PRO A 166 1.55 -27.59 4.12
CA PRO A 166 1.69 -27.86 5.53
C PRO A 166 0.34 -28.31 6.12
N PRO A 167 0.34 -29.10 7.22
CA PRO A 167 -0.89 -29.50 7.88
C PRO A 167 -1.59 -28.29 8.53
N GLY A 168 -2.92 -28.30 8.52
CA GLY A 168 -3.75 -27.26 9.11
C GLY A 168 -4.28 -26.23 8.12
N LEU A 169 -4.84 -25.14 8.63
CA LEU A 169 -5.34 -24.03 7.81
C LEU A 169 -4.20 -23.28 7.14
N LEU A 170 -4.45 -22.85 5.91
CA LEU A 170 -3.49 -22.08 5.11
C LEU A 170 -3.63 -20.59 5.40
N ARG A 171 -2.50 -19.87 5.48
CA ARG A 171 -2.42 -18.40 5.50
C ARG A 171 -2.12 -17.86 4.11
N LEU A 172 -2.22 -16.55 3.94
CA LEU A 172 -1.72 -15.90 2.74
C LEU A 172 -0.19 -15.89 2.71
N GLU A 173 0.37 -15.99 1.51
CA GLU A 173 1.79 -15.85 1.23
C GLU A 173 1.98 -14.93 0.01
N PRO A 174 3.03 -14.10 -0.05
CA PRO A 174 4.09 -14.01 0.96
C PRO A 174 3.65 -13.27 2.23
N HIS A 175 4.08 -13.76 3.39
CA HIS A 175 3.83 -13.14 4.69
C HIS A 175 5.12 -12.52 5.23
N SER A 176 5.03 -11.29 5.73
CA SER A 176 6.12 -10.63 6.45
C SER A 176 5.78 -10.52 7.94
N GLU A 177 6.60 -11.14 8.78
CA GLU A 177 6.40 -11.12 10.24
C GLU A 177 6.73 -9.76 10.88
N GLY A 178 7.29 -8.83 10.11
CA GLY A 178 7.68 -7.50 10.58
C GLY A 178 6.67 -6.39 10.28
N LEU A 179 5.65 -6.68 9.48
CA LEU A 179 4.68 -5.70 8.99
C LEU A 179 3.54 -5.44 9.98
#